data_f02622f13b8a009973fea7975e2d4140
#
_entry.id   f02622f13b8a009973fea7975e2d4140
#
_cell.length_a   1.000
_cell.length_b   1.000
_cell.length_c   1.000
_cell.angle_alpha   90.00
_cell.angle_beta   90.00
_cell.angle_gamma   90.00
#
_symmetry.space_group_name_H-M   'P 1'
#
loop_
_entity.id
_entity.type
_entity.pdbx_description
1 polymer ?
#
loop_
_entity_poly.entity_id
_entity_poly.type
_entity_poly.pdbx_seq_one_letter_code
_entity_poly.pdbx_strand_id
1 'polypeptide(L)'
;MIAPARLVKVTFVAVVLAASIAAAVPGNAEPGHIVLASTTSTENSGLLADILPLFQRRTGIEVRVVAVGTGQAIRLAQRGDADVLLLHHRPSEDAFVTQGYGLTRYNVMYNDFVLIGPRADPAGIRSAQDVALAFAAIAGAGVIFASRGDDSGTHKKEIALWQAAALDPREASGRWYRETGSGMGATLNIAATLDAYVISDRATWLRFANKQHLEILVEGDPRLVNQYGVIVVDPARHPHVR
;
A
#
# COMPACT_ATOMS: atom_id res chain seq x y z
N MET A 1 -56.46 -89.94 -21.43
CA MET A 1 -55.43 -89.17 -22.10
C MET A 1 -55.12 -87.94 -21.25
N ILE A 2 -54.07 -87.99 -20.53
CA ILE A 2 -53.73 -87.05 -19.48
C ILE A 2 -52.54 -86.20 -20.06
N ALA A 3 -52.73 -84.89 -20.20
CA ALA A 3 -51.68 -83.98 -20.66
C ALA A 3 -50.77 -83.55 -19.49
N PRO A 4 -49.47 -83.38 -19.68
CA PRO A 4 -48.55 -83.08 -18.59
C PRO A 4 -48.51 -81.57 -18.30
N ALA A 5 -48.46 -81.29 -16.98
CA ALA A 5 -48.30 -79.96 -16.40
C ALA A 5 -46.91 -79.35 -16.74
N ARG A 6 -46.89 -78.08 -17.25
CA ARG A 6 -45.65 -77.32 -17.45
C ARG A 6 -45.27 -76.63 -16.15
N LEU A 7 -44.05 -76.99 -15.66
CA LEU A 7 -43.42 -76.38 -14.53
C LEU A 7 -42.80 -75.02 -14.93
N VAL A 8 -43.34 -73.95 -14.38
CA VAL A 8 -42.79 -72.60 -14.55
C VAL A 8 -41.68 -72.36 -13.53
N LYS A 9 -40.43 -72.30 -13.96
CA LYS A 9 -39.29 -71.88 -13.10
C LYS A 9 -39.33 -70.37 -12.92
N VAL A 10 -39.62 -69.92 -11.72
CA VAL A 10 -39.46 -68.51 -11.31
C VAL A 10 -38.03 -68.31 -10.88
N THR A 11 -37.26 -67.59 -11.67
CA THR A 11 -35.89 -67.18 -11.37
C THR A 11 -35.94 -65.90 -10.55
N PHE A 12 -35.57 -65.96 -9.28
CA PHE A 12 -35.40 -64.79 -8.42
C PHE A 12 -34.09 -64.11 -8.81
N VAL A 13 -34.17 -62.93 -9.38
CA VAL A 13 -33.01 -62.04 -9.59
C VAL A 13 -32.89 -61.17 -8.36
N ALA A 14 -31.91 -61.47 -7.50
CA ALA A 14 -31.54 -60.60 -6.38
C ALA A 14 -30.73 -59.41 -6.92
N VAL A 15 -31.36 -58.24 -6.96
CA VAL A 15 -30.66 -56.96 -7.25
C VAL A 15 -29.95 -56.53 -5.98
N VAL A 16 -28.63 -56.73 -5.88
CA VAL A 16 -27.78 -56.16 -4.85
C VAL A 16 -27.54 -54.69 -5.16
N LEU A 17 -28.25 -53.81 -4.46
CA LEU A 17 -28.04 -52.38 -4.52
C LEU A 17 -26.78 -52.02 -3.69
N ALA A 18 -25.62 -51.98 -4.31
CA ALA A 18 -24.39 -51.47 -3.68
C ALA A 18 -24.52 -49.95 -3.50
N ALA A 19 -24.90 -49.52 -2.30
CA ALA A 19 -24.85 -48.14 -1.90
C ALA A 19 -23.37 -47.74 -1.76
N SER A 20 -22.82 -47.06 -2.82
CA SER A 20 -21.53 -46.42 -2.76
C SER A 20 -21.63 -45.18 -1.87
N ILE A 21 -21.25 -45.31 -0.61
CA ILE A 21 -20.97 -44.17 0.27
C ILE A 21 -19.71 -43.50 -0.28
N ALA A 22 -19.90 -42.51 -1.14
CA ALA A 22 -18.83 -41.59 -1.46
C ALA A 22 -18.47 -40.82 -0.19
N ALA A 23 -17.45 -41.27 0.54
CA ALA A 23 -16.84 -40.46 1.58
C ALA A 23 -16.40 -39.15 0.88
N ALA A 24 -17.09 -38.06 1.20
CA ALA A 24 -16.63 -36.73 0.81
C ALA A 24 -15.27 -36.56 1.47
N VAL A 25 -14.20 -36.71 0.69
CA VAL A 25 -12.87 -36.26 1.06
C VAL A 25 -13.02 -34.77 1.32
N PRO A 26 -12.70 -34.26 2.53
CA PRO A 26 -12.70 -32.83 2.73
C PRO A 26 -11.72 -32.28 1.69
N GLY A 27 -12.26 -31.57 0.69
CA GLY A 27 -11.45 -30.89 -0.30
C GLY A 27 -10.47 -30.04 0.48
N ASN A 28 -9.16 -30.26 0.29
CA ASN A 28 -8.17 -29.30 0.70
C ASN A 28 -8.55 -28.00 -0.03
N ALA A 29 -9.24 -27.11 0.68
CA ALA A 29 -9.41 -25.77 0.20
C ALA A 29 -7.98 -25.26 -0.07
N GLU A 30 -7.66 -24.94 -1.32
CA GLU A 30 -6.40 -24.30 -1.65
C GLU A 30 -6.19 -23.16 -0.64
N PRO A 31 -5.00 -23.05 -0.02
CA PRO A 31 -4.76 -21.99 0.94
C PRO A 31 -5.08 -20.67 0.24
N GLY A 32 -6.14 -20.02 0.73
CA GLY A 32 -6.62 -18.79 0.12
C GLY A 32 -5.52 -17.76 0.15
N HIS A 33 -5.35 -17.01 -0.92
CA HIS A 33 -4.54 -15.80 -0.89
C HIS A 33 -5.44 -14.57 -0.74
N ILE A 34 -4.91 -13.52 -0.17
CA ILE A 34 -5.52 -12.19 -0.15
C ILE A 34 -4.64 -11.21 -0.93
N VAL A 35 -5.26 -10.26 -1.59
CA VAL A 35 -4.58 -9.18 -2.31
C VAL A 35 -4.51 -7.95 -1.41
N LEU A 36 -3.29 -7.54 -1.06
CA LEU A 36 -3.00 -6.34 -0.28
C LEU A 36 -2.59 -5.21 -1.23
N ALA A 37 -3.43 -4.20 -1.41
CA ALA A 37 -3.02 -2.99 -2.08
C ALA A 37 -2.35 -2.02 -1.08
N SER A 38 -1.12 -1.62 -1.40
CA SER A 38 -0.30 -0.76 -0.55
C SER A 38 0.47 0.26 -1.41
N THR A 39 1.43 0.97 -0.79
CA THR A 39 2.22 1.99 -1.49
C THR A 39 3.63 1.52 -1.80
N THR A 40 4.22 2.08 -2.88
CA THR A 40 5.62 1.83 -3.23
C THR A 40 6.58 2.26 -2.12
N SER A 41 6.25 3.29 -1.33
CA SER A 41 7.06 3.67 -0.17
C SER A 41 6.99 2.62 0.94
N THR A 42 5.81 2.02 1.21
CA THR A 42 5.68 0.92 2.17
C THR A 42 6.48 -0.30 1.73
N GLU A 43 6.46 -0.65 0.44
CA GLU A 43 7.27 -1.74 -0.11
C GLU A 43 8.76 -1.44 -0.02
N ASN A 44 9.19 -0.25 -0.45
CA ASN A 44 10.60 0.18 -0.41
C ASN A 44 11.17 0.26 1.01
N SER A 45 10.32 0.45 2.03
CA SER A 45 10.74 0.40 3.45
C SER A 45 11.22 -0.99 3.89
N GLY A 46 10.85 -2.05 3.14
CA GLY A 46 11.13 -3.44 3.47
C GLY A 46 10.19 -4.05 4.51
N LEU A 47 9.25 -3.27 5.07
CA LEU A 47 8.31 -3.74 6.10
C LEU A 47 7.57 -5.01 5.67
N LEU A 48 7.02 -5.00 4.45
CA LEU A 48 6.21 -6.12 3.96
C LEU A 48 7.04 -7.40 3.79
N ALA A 49 8.29 -7.29 3.36
CA ALA A 49 9.21 -8.43 3.26
C ALA A 49 9.50 -9.08 4.63
N ASP A 50 9.47 -8.30 5.71
CA ASP A 50 9.71 -8.80 7.06
C ASP A 50 8.44 -9.40 7.70
N ILE A 51 7.28 -8.74 7.57
CA ILE A 51 6.07 -9.14 8.30
C ILE A 51 5.22 -10.20 7.59
N LEU A 52 5.13 -10.20 6.24
CA LEU A 52 4.24 -11.11 5.52
C LEU A 52 4.63 -12.59 5.66
N PRO A 53 5.92 -12.99 5.67
CA PRO A 53 6.29 -14.37 5.97
C PRO A 53 5.88 -14.82 7.37
N LEU A 54 5.89 -13.90 8.37
CA LEU A 54 5.42 -14.19 9.73
C LEU A 54 3.91 -14.40 9.75
N PHE A 55 3.17 -13.56 9.04
CA PHE A 55 1.73 -13.67 8.90
C PHE A 55 1.34 -15.01 8.26
N GLN A 56 1.95 -15.35 7.13
CA GLN A 56 1.69 -16.60 6.41
C GLN A 56 1.97 -17.84 7.29
N ARG A 57 3.09 -17.84 8.05
CA ARG A 57 3.38 -18.95 8.98
C ARG A 57 2.35 -19.09 10.08
N ARG A 58 1.73 -18.00 10.55
CA ARG A 58 0.73 -18.03 11.64
C ARG A 58 -0.67 -18.38 11.16
N THR A 59 -1.03 -18.01 9.94
CA THR A 59 -2.40 -18.08 9.43
C THR A 59 -2.59 -19.08 8.30
N GLY A 60 -1.51 -19.49 7.63
CA GLY A 60 -1.57 -20.26 6.39
C GLY A 60 -2.01 -19.44 5.17
N ILE A 61 -2.31 -18.14 5.33
CA ILE A 61 -2.81 -17.28 4.26
C ILE A 61 -1.63 -16.61 3.53
N GLU A 62 -1.56 -16.80 2.21
CA GLU A 62 -0.64 -16.07 1.33
C GLU A 62 -1.14 -14.62 1.15
N VAL A 63 -0.24 -13.65 1.21
CA VAL A 63 -0.56 -12.24 0.90
C VAL A 63 0.17 -11.82 -0.35
N ARG A 64 -0.58 -11.44 -1.38
CA ARG A 64 -0.06 -10.89 -2.64
C ARG A 64 -0.12 -9.38 -2.61
N VAL A 65 1.04 -8.74 -2.72
CA VAL A 65 1.15 -7.29 -2.61
C VAL A 65 1.05 -6.63 -3.98
N VAL A 66 0.23 -5.58 -4.06
CA VAL A 66 0.19 -4.64 -5.18
C VAL A 66 0.62 -3.27 -4.66
N ALA A 67 1.88 -2.91 -4.89
CA ALA A 67 2.47 -1.66 -4.43
C ALA A 67 2.43 -0.59 -5.52
N VAL A 68 1.61 0.44 -5.30
CA VAL A 68 1.35 1.54 -6.25
C VAL A 68 1.23 2.87 -5.49
N GLY A 69 0.82 3.95 -6.16
CA GLY A 69 0.48 5.21 -5.46
C GLY A 69 -0.82 5.08 -4.67
N THR A 70 -0.98 5.88 -3.59
CA THR A 70 -2.16 5.83 -2.70
C THR A 70 -3.49 5.92 -3.47
N GLY A 71 -3.61 6.86 -4.41
CA GLY A 71 -4.83 7.02 -5.20
C GLY A 71 -5.11 5.80 -6.08
N GLN A 72 -4.08 5.17 -6.63
CA GLN A 72 -4.23 3.95 -7.43
C GLN A 72 -4.60 2.74 -6.57
N ALA A 73 -3.99 2.57 -5.38
CA ALA A 73 -4.35 1.52 -4.43
C ALA A 73 -5.83 1.61 -4.03
N ILE A 74 -6.32 2.83 -3.73
CA ILE A 74 -7.73 3.08 -3.44
C ILE A 74 -8.62 2.70 -4.62
N ARG A 75 -8.26 3.08 -5.85
CA ARG A 75 -9.04 2.71 -7.04
C ARG A 75 -9.08 1.21 -7.29
N LEU A 76 -8.01 0.48 -7.01
CA LEU A 76 -8.01 -1.00 -7.06
C LEU A 76 -9.04 -1.57 -6.07
N ALA A 77 -8.98 -1.14 -4.82
CA ALA A 77 -9.91 -1.57 -3.78
C ALA A 77 -11.38 -1.17 -4.06
N GLN A 78 -11.60 0.02 -4.64
CA GLN A 78 -12.94 0.47 -5.06
C GLN A 78 -13.56 -0.42 -6.15
N ARG A 79 -12.75 -1.08 -6.98
CA ARG A 79 -13.21 -2.03 -8.00
C ARG A 79 -13.29 -3.47 -7.51
N GLY A 80 -12.84 -3.74 -6.27
CA GLY A 80 -12.74 -5.10 -5.73
C GLY A 80 -11.50 -5.87 -6.22
N ASP A 81 -10.51 -5.18 -6.82
CA ASP A 81 -9.25 -5.79 -7.27
C ASP A 81 -8.25 -6.01 -6.11
N ALA A 82 -8.64 -5.66 -4.89
CA ALA A 82 -7.89 -5.91 -3.66
C ALA A 82 -8.83 -6.24 -2.52
N ASP A 83 -8.37 -7.07 -1.58
CA ASP A 83 -9.12 -7.47 -0.37
C ASP A 83 -8.87 -6.54 0.80
N VAL A 84 -7.65 -5.99 0.87
CA VAL A 84 -7.17 -5.18 1.99
C VAL A 84 -6.34 -4.00 1.48
N LEU A 85 -6.52 -2.85 2.13
CA LEU A 85 -5.65 -1.68 1.98
C LEU A 85 -4.71 -1.57 3.19
N LEU A 86 -3.43 -1.25 2.95
CA LEU A 86 -2.48 -0.77 3.96
C LEU A 86 -1.87 0.53 3.45
N LEU A 87 -2.33 1.64 3.98
CA LEU A 87 -2.01 2.98 3.49
C LEU A 87 -1.54 3.89 4.63
N HIS A 88 -1.14 5.12 4.28
CA HIS A 88 -0.66 6.12 5.23
C HIS A 88 -1.10 7.56 4.86
N HIS A 89 -2.31 7.70 4.31
CA HIS A 89 -2.92 9.00 4.04
C HIS A 89 -4.34 9.02 4.59
N ARG A 90 -4.46 9.34 5.89
CA ARG A 90 -5.71 9.25 6.65
C ARG A 90 -6.93 9.88 5.96
N PRO A 91 -6.85 11.10 5.37
CA PRO A 91 -8.03 11.68 4.72
C PRO A 91 -8.59 10.82 3.58
N SER A 92 -7.71 10.19 2.76
CA SER A 92 -8.15 9.30 1.68
C SER A 92 -8.71 7.97 2.22
N GLU A 93 -8.16 7.46 3.31
CA GLU A 93 -8.59 6.24 3.98
C GLU A 93 -9.98 6.43 4.64
N ASP A 94 -10.17 7.54 5.35
CA ASP A 94 -11.46 7.88 5.97
C ASP A 94 -12.53 8.12 4.88
N ALA A 95 -12.19 8.76 3.76
CA ALA A 95 -13.10 8.93 2.62
C ALA A 95 -13.51 7.59 2.01
N PHE A 96 -12.60 6.63 1.86
CA PHE A 96 -12.88 5.28 1.35
C PHE A 96 -13.90 4.54 2.21
N VAL A 97 -13.75 4.61 3.55
CA VAL A 97 -14.70 4.02 4.50
C VAL A 97 -16.05 4.75 4.48
N THR A 98 -16.04 6.09 4.51
CA THR A 98 -17.27 6.91 4.51
C THR A 98 -18.10 6.70 3.24
N GLN A 99 -17.45 6.42 2.10
CA GLN A 99 -18.12 6.08 0.83
C GLN A 99 -18.62 4.63 0.79
N GLY A 100 -18.42 3.85 1.85
CA GLY A 100 -18.91 2.48 1.99
C GLY A 100 -18.14 1.47 1.14
N TYR A 101 -16.88 1.73 0.79
CA TYR A 101 -16.02 0.76 0.09
C TYR A 101 -15.22 -0.12 1.04
N GLY A 102 -15.03 0.31 2.28
CA GLY A 102 -14.32 -0.42 3.32
C GLY A 102 -15.11 -0.48 4.62
N LEU A 103 -14.86 -1.50 5.44
CA LEU A 103 -15.57 -1.71 6.70
C LEU A 103 -15.14 -0.68 7.75
N THR A 104 -13.97 -0.86 8.30
CA THR A 104 -13.43 -0.04 9.39
C THR A 104 -11.94 0.21 9.13
N ARG A 105 -11.50 1.42 9.43
CA ARG A 105 -10.08 1.76 9.43
C ARG A 105 -9.47 1.44 10.79
N TYR A 106 -8.45 0.59 10.82
CA TYR A 106 -7.67 0.29 12.01
C TYR A 106 -6.31 1.00 11.97
N ASN A 107 -5.91 1.61 13.08
CA ASN A 107 -4.54 2.12 13.24
C ASN A 107 -3.59 0.92 13.41
N VAL A 108 -2.47 0.89 12.67
CA VAL A 108 -1.52 -0.22 12.72
C VAL A 108 -0.21 0.23 13.37
N MET A 109 0.38 1.29 12.83
CA MET A 109 1.68 1.81 13.24
C MET A 109 1.82 3.26 12.80
N TYR A 110 2.91 3.87 13.16
CA TYR A 110 3.35 5.16 12.62
C TYR A 110 4.85 5.12 12.32
N ASN A 111 5.28 5.92 11.37
CA ASN A 111 6.63 6.40 11.23
C ASN A 111 6.59 7.93 11.02
N ASP A 112 7.62 8.56 10.52
CA ASP A 112 7.62 9.97 10.18
C ASP A 112 8.16 10.20 8.77
N PHE A 113 7.84 11.36 8.24
CA PHE A 113 8.53 11.91 7.10
C PHE A 113 9.75 12.70 7.58
N VAL A 114 10.75 12.77 6.72
CA VAL A 114 11.96 13.56 6.91
C VAL A 114 12.19 14.44 5.69
N LEU A 115 12.64 15.67 5.92
CA LEU A 115 13.06 16.56 4.85
C LEU A 115 14.56 16.39 4.66
N ILE A 116 14.91 15.94 3.49
CA ILE A 116 16.25 15.55 3.08
C ILE A 116 16.79 16.61 2.12
N GLY A 117 18.06 16.87 2.17
CA GLY A 117 18.71 17.80 1.24
C GLY A 117 20.22 17.64 1.21
N PRO A 118 20.90 18.41 0.37
CA PRO A 118 22.34 18.36 0.26
C PRO A 118 23.01 18.81 1.57
N ARG A 119 24.15 18.19 1.89
CA ARG A 119 24.93 18.53 3.09
C ARG A 119 25.33 20.01 3.12
N ALA A 120 25.49 20.66 1.96
CA ALA A 120 25.82 22.06 1.85
C ALA A 120 24.69 22.99 2.32
N ASP A 121 23.44 22.48 2.33
CA ASP A 121 22.24 23.15 2.80
C ASP A 121 22.09 24.62 2.31
N PRO A 122 22.03 24.87 1.01
CA PRO A 122 21.97 26.23 0.47
C PRO A 122 20.72 27.01 0.89
N ALA A 123 19.65 26.33 1.36
CA ALA A 123 18.46 26.99 1.90
C ALA A 123 18.57 27.30 3.41
N GLY A 124 19.60 26.78 4.11
CA GLY A 124 19.85 27.04 5.52
C GLY A 124 18.77 26.46 6.46
N ILE A 125 18.23 25.28 6.14
CA ILE A 125 17.11 24.68 6.89
C ILE A 125 17.52 23.68 7.95
N ARG A 126 18.80 23.39 8.07
CA ARG A 126 19.30 22.40 9.01
C ARG A 126 18.78 22.62 10.43
N SER A 127 18.21 21.56 11.02
CA SER A 127 17.63 21.58 12.35
C SER A 127 16.49 22.57 12.56
N ALA A 128 15.82 23.03 11.49
CA ALA A 128 14.62 23.83 11.60
C ALA A 128 13.55 23.07 12.40
N GLN A 129 12.97 23.75 13.41
CA GLN A 129 11.92 23.14 14.26
C GLN A 129 10.53 23.25 13.63
N ASP A 130 10.35 24.11 12.63
CA ASP A 130 9.12 24.32 11.87
C ASP A 130 9.37 23.92 10.40
N VAL A 131 8.74 22.82 9.99
CA VAL A 131 8.89 22.30 8.63
C VAL A 131 8.29 23.24 7.57
N ALA A 132 7.23 24.02 7.88
CA ALA A 132 6.67 24.98 6.93
C ALA A 132 7.63 26.15 6.67
N LEU A 133 8.34 26.62 7.70
CA LEU A 133 9.40 27.63 7.51
C LEU A 133 10.55 27.07 6.68
N ALA A 134 10.91 25.78 6.87
CA ALA A 134 11.92 25.13 6.03
C ALA A 134 11.50 25.08 4.55
N PHE A 135 10.25 24.73 4.28
CA PHE A 135 9.69 24.73 2.92
C PHE A 135 9.71 26.16 2.33
N ALA A 136 9.32 27.16 3.10
CA ALA A 136 9.40 28.56 2.66
C ALA A 136 10.83 29.02 2.33
N ALA A 137 11.81 28.58 3.14
CA ALA A 137 13.22 28.89 2.90
C ALA A 137 13.75 28.25 1.61
N ILE A 138 13.38 26.99 1.32
CA ILE A 138 13.73 26.31 0.07
C ILE A 138 13.19 27.08 -1.15
N ALA A 139 11.89 27.47 -1.10
CA ALA A 139 11.28 28.24 -2.18
C ALA A 139 11.92 29.62 -2.33
N GLY A 140 12.20 30.32 -1.22
CA GLY A 140 12.83 31.64 -1.20
C GLY A 140 14.26 31.63 -1.75
N ALA A 141 15.01 30.55 -1.50
CA ALA A 141 16.34 30.33 -2.06
C ALA A 141 16.31 29.92 -3.56
N GLY A 142 15.15 29.48 -4.07
CA GLY A 142 15.01 28.99 -5.44
C GLY A 142 15.84 27.75 -5.75
N VAL A 143 16.18 26.98 -4.74
CA VAL A 143 16.98 25.74 -4.85
C VAL A 143 16.10 24.56 -5.22
N ILE A 144 16.68 23.57 -5.91
CA ILE A 144 15.91 22.46 -6.47
C ILE A 144 15.23 21.64 -5.37
N PHE A 145 13.94 21.42 -5.53
CA PHE A 145 13.14 20.47 -4.76
C PHE A 145 12.60 19.38 -5.69
N ALA A 146 12.87 18.12 -5.38
CA ALA A 146 12.38 16.97 -6.13
C ALA A 146 11.08 16.46 -5.51
N SER A 147 9.98 16.64 -6.21
CA SER A 147 8.65 16.13 -5.84
C SER A 147 8.39 14.78 -6.50
N ARG A 148 7.63 13.95 -5.85
CA ARG A 148 7.12 12.72 -6.48
C ARG A 148 6.16 13.02 -7.64
N GLY A 149 5.25 13.98 -7.48
CA GLY A 149 4.30 14.37 -8.52
C GLY A 149 3.36 13.25 -9.02
N ASP A 150 3.11 12.20 -8.21
CA ASP A 150 2.48 10.94 -8.62
C ASP A 150 1.19 10.58 -7.87
N ASP A 151 0.55 11.55 -7.20
CA ASP A 151 -0.65 11.36 -6.36
C ASP A 151 -0.46 10.34 -5.20
N SER A 152 0.76 10.03 -4.82
CA SER A 152 1.08 9.17 -3.67
C SER A 152 0.76 9.83 -2.32
N GLY A 153 0.77 9.04 -1.25
CA GLY A 153 0.65 9.57 0.12
C GLY A 153 1.78 10.54 0.47
N THR A 154 3.01 10.29 0.00
CA THR A 154 4.14 11.20 0.15
C THR A 154 3.92 12.51 -0.60
N HIS A 155 3.45 12.45 -1.85
CA HIS A 155 3.12 13.65 -2.63
C HIS A 155 2.00 14.46 -1.97
N LYS A 156 0.94 13.79 -1.49
CA LYS A 156 -0.15 14.47 -0.74
C LYS A 156 0.36 15.14 0.54
N LYS A 157 1.24 14.50 1.28
CA LYS A 157 1.91 15.08 2.46
C LYS A 157 2.75 16.29 2.08
N GLU A 158 3.55 16.18 1.04
CA GLU A 158 4.38 17.26 0.52
C GLU A 158 3.53 18.50 0.17
N ILE A 159 2.46 18.32 -0.61
CA ILE A 159 1.55 19.41 -0.97
C ILE A 159 0.91 20.06 0.27
N ALA A 160 0.52 19.26 1.27
CA ALA A 160 0.00 19.80 2.52
C ALA A 160 1.04 20.62 3.29
N LEU A 161 2.33 20.28 3.21
CA LEU A 161 3.42 21.07 3.83
C LEU A 161 3.68 22.37 3.07
N TRP A 162 3.63 22.35 1.73
CA TRP A 162 3.69 23.58 0.92
C TRP A 162 2.52 24.53 1.24
N GLN A 163 1.31 23.98 1.38
CA GLN A 163 0.13 24.76 1.80
C GLN A 163 0.30 25.34 3.21
N ALA A 164 0.89 24.58 4.15
CA ALA A 164 1.21 25.08 5.49
C ALA A 164 2.23 26.22 5.47
N ALA A 165 3.09 26.27 4.44
CA ALA A 165 4.00 27.38 4.16
C ALA A 165 3.33 28.53 3.40
N ALA A 166 2.01 28.47 3.13
CA ALA A 166 1.26 29.41 2.29
C ALA A 166 1.79 29.55 0.85
N LEU A 167 2.31 28.45 0.27
CA LEU A 167 2.89 28.41 -1.07
C LEU A 167 2.21 27.35 -1.95
N ASP A 168 2.11 27.64 -3.24
CA ASP A 168 1.83 26.63 -4.28
C ASP A 168 3.11 26.39 -5.11
N PRO A 169 3.81 25.26 -4.91
CA PRO A 169 5.07 25.02 -5.60
C PRO A 169 4.89 24.80 -7.10
N ARG A 170 3.66 24.49 -7.57
CA ARG A 170 3.35 24.24 -8.98
C ARG A 170 3.58 25.48 -9.85
N GLU A 171 3.51 26.69 -9.27
CA GLU A 171 3.87 27.93 -9.95
C GLU A 171 5.35 27.96 -10.39
N ALA A 172 6.18 27.11 -9.76
CA ALA A 172 7.60 26.97 -10.07
C ALA A 172 7.95 25.65 -10.75
N SER A 173 6.94 24.91 -11.23
CA SER A 173 7.12 23.64 -11.95
C SER A 173 8.09 23.81 -13.13
N GLY A 174 8.99 22.84 -13.29
CA GLY A 174 10.05 22.92 -14.31
C GLY A 174 11.20 23.87 -14.00
N ARG A 175 11.10 24.71 -12.96
CA ARG A 175 12.18 25.59 -12.49
C ARG A 175 12.89 24.95 -11.30
N TRP A 176 12.64 25.42 -10.09
CA TRP A 176 13.18 24.82 -8.87
C TRP A 176 12.31 23.68 -8.33
N TYR A 177 11.02 23.63 -8.64
CA TYR A 177 10.13 22.52 -8.29
C TYR A 177 10.13 21.49 -9.43
N ARG A 178 10.65 20.28 -9.16
CA ARG A 178 10.86 19.22 -10.15
C ARG A 178 9.98 18.02 -9.83
N GLU A 179 8.88 17.88 -10.54
CA GLU A 179 7.98 16.73 -10.43
C GLU A 179 8.56 15.57 -11.23
N THR A 180 8.86 14.45 -10.53
CA THR A 180 9.52 13.29 -11.15
C THR A 180 8.52 12.32 -11.76
N GLY A 181 7.24 12.37 -11.35
CA GLY A 181 6.21 11.41 -11.76
C GLY A 181 6.50 9.96 -11.34
N SER A 182 7.35 9.76 -10.32
CA SER A 182 7.97 8.47 -10.02
C SER A 182 7.80 8.05 -8.57
N GLY A 183 8.00 6.74 -8.30
CA GLY A 183 8.03 6.18 -6.95
C GLY A 183 9.20 6.72 -6.11
N MET A 184 9.13 6.53 -4.77
CA MET A 184 10.06 7.18 -3.83
C MET A 184 11.53 6.88 -4.10
N GLY A 185 11.87 5.62 -4.42
CA GLY A 185 13.27 5.24 -4.70
C GLY A 185 13.84 5.94 -5.92
N ALA A 186 13.07 6.07 -7.00
CA ALA A 186 13.48 6.80 -8.21
C ALA A 186 13.61 8.30 -7.92
N THR A 187 12.65 8.89 -7.19
CA THR A 187 12.71 10.31 -6.77
C THR A 187 13.93 10.60 -5.92
N LEU A 188 14.30 9.72 -4.98
CA LEU A 188 15.52 9.86 -4.18
C LEU A 188 16.78 9.79 -5.03
N ASN A 189 16.85 8.93 -6.06
CA ASN A 189 17.98 8.89 -6.99
C ASN A 189 18.10 10.21 -7.79
N ILE A 190 16.98 10.75 -8.26
CA ILE A 190 16.96 12.05 -8.95
C ILE A 190 17.42 13.16 -8.00
N ALA A 191 16.89 13.19 -6.77
CA ALA A 191 17.31 14.17 -5.76
C ALA A 191 18.82 14.09 -5.47
N ALA A 192 19.37 12.88 -5.33
CA ALA A 192 20.79 12.65 -5.11
C ALA A 192 21.65 13.15 -6.30
N THR A 193 21.16 12.97 -7.53
CA THR A 193 21.86 13.42 -8.75
C THR A 193 21.85 14.96 -8.90
N LEU A 194 20.78 15.61 -8.44
CA LEU A 194 20.58 17.05 -8.60
C LEU A 194 20.98 17.85 -7.36
N ASP A 195 21.49 17.21 -6.30
CA ASP A 195 21.68 17.82 -4.97
C ASP A 195 20.40 18.56 -4.51
N ALA A 196 19.25 17.93 -4.73
CA ALA A 196 17.95 18.54 -4.48
C ALA A 196 17.42 18.24 -3.08
N TYR A 197 16.55 19.12 -2.59
CA TYR A 197 15.72 18.83 -1.41
C TYR A 197 14.60 17.88 -1.81
N VAL A 198 14.20 17.01 -0.88
CA VAL A 198 13.15 16.01 -1.11
C VAL A 198 12.53 15.57 0.22
N ILE A 199 11.24 15.26 0.24
CA ILE A 199 10.60 14.61 1.39
C ILE A 199 10.51 13.10 1.15
N SER A 200 10.82 12.31 2.18
CA SER A 200 10.64 10.85 2.17
C SER A 200 10.17 10.38 3.54
N ASP A 201 9.46 9.24 3.59
CA ASP A 201 9.33 8.54 4.87
C ASP A 201 10.71 8.03 5.33
N ARG A 202 10.92 8.05 6.66
CA ARG A 202 12.21 7.70 7.27
C ARG A 202 12.65 6.28 6.92
N ALA A 203 11.73 5.31 6.91
CA ALA A 203 12.08 3.92 6.68
C ALA A 203 12.63 3.70 5.26
N THR A 204 12.00 4.31 4.24
CA THR A 204 12.52 4.30 2.87
C THR A 204 13.89 4.98 2.80
N TRP A 205 14.07 6.15 3.44
CA TRP A 205 15.36 6.82 3.50
C TRP A 205 16.47 5.98 4.15
N LEU A 206 16.17 5.30 5.25
CA LEU A 206 17.17 4.47 5.94
C LEU A 206 17.67 3.31 5.07
N ARG A 207 16.78 2.71 4.28
CA ARG A 207 17.12 1.62 3.35
C ARG A 207 17.71 2.09 2.02
N PHE A 208 17.52 3.37 1.67
CA PHE A 208 18.05 3.92 0.44
C PHE A 208 19.59 3.96 0.47
N ALA A 209 20.23 3.27 -0.49
CA ALA A 209 21.69 3.11 -0.48
C ALA A 209 22.43 4.28 -1.12
N ASN A 210 21.89 4.87 -2.20
CA ASN A 210 22.59 5.87 -3.03
C ASN A 210 22.42 7.31 -2.49
N LYS A 211 22.77 7.52 -1.20
CA LYS A 211 22.57 8.81 -0.52
C LYS A 211 23.46 9.93 -1.03
N GLN A 212 24.61 9.60 -1.60
CA GLN A 212 25.61 10.59 -2.06
C GLN A 212 25.88 11.70 -1.02
N HIS A 213 25.52 12.94 -1.35
CA HIS A 213 25.68 14.11 -0.49
C HIS A 213 24.42 14.50 0.28
N LEU A 214 23.36 13.68 0.18
CA LEU A 214 22.10 13.95 0.86
C LEU A 214 22.13 13.45 2.32
N GLU A 215 21.48 14.20 3.18
CA GLU A 215 21.25 13.85 4.58
C GLU A 215 19.91 14.40 5.08
N ILE A 216 19.45 13.91 6.24
CA ILE A 216 18.26 14.47 6.89
C ILE A 216 18.63 15.85 7.43
N LEU A 217 17.86 16.86 7.05
CA LEU A 217 18.04 18.24 7.49
C LEU A 217 16.96 18.68 8.48
N VAL A 218 15.70 18.23 8.30
CA VAL A 218 14.60 18.53 9.20
C VAL A 218 13.82 17.27 9.55
N GLU A 219 13.53 17.10 10.83
CA GLU A 219 12.76 16.00 11.41
C GLU A 219 12.06 16.43 12.68
N GLY A 220 11.13 15.62 13.22
CA GLY A 220 10.53 15.81 14.53
C GLY A 220 9.36 16.80 14.59
N ASP A 221 9.03 17.54 13.53
CA ASP A 221 7.84 18.38 13.49
C ASP A 221 6.57 17.47 13.52
N PRO A 222 5.55 17.77 14.35
CA PRO A 222 4.32 16.98 14.42
C PRO A 222 3.60 16.79 13.08
N ARG A 223 3.74 17.74 12.15
CA ARG A 223 3.17 17.64 10.79
C ARG A 223 3.84 16.56 9.95
N LEU A 224 5.03 16.09 10.34
CA LEU A 224 5.76 15.02 9.66
C LEU A 224 5.32 13.63 10.10
N VAL A 225 4.48 13.49 11.12
CA VAL A 225 3.96 12.19 11.54
C VAL A 225 3.22 11.50 10.39
N ASN A 226 3.55 10.22 10.18
CA ASN A 226 3.04 9.37 9.11
C ASN A 226 2.38 8.13 9.72
N GLN A 227 1.06 8.20 9.91
CA GLN A 227 0.29 7.13 10.53
C GLN A 227 -0.27 6.18 9.48
N TYR A 228 -0.05 4.89 9.66
CA TYR A 228 -0.55 3.83 8.82
C TYR A 228 -1.90 3.29 9.29
N GLY A 229 -2.77 3.00 8.34
CA GLY A 229 -4.06 2.36 8.56
C GLY A 229 -4.23 1.13 7.69
N VAL A 230 -4.94 0.13 8.21
CA VAL A 230 -5.41 -1.03 7.46
C VAL A 230 -6.93 -0.99 7.35
N ILE A 231 -7.46 -1.33 6.18
CA ILE A 231 -8.89 -1.35 5.89
C ILE A 231 -9.20 -2.61 5.09
N VAL A 232 -10.19 -3.38 5.55
CA VAL A 232 -10.75 -4.49 4.77
C VAL A 232 -11.79 -3.93 3.81
N VAL A 233 -11.72 -4.32 2.55
CA VAL A 233 -12.71 -3.96 1.52
C VAL A 233 -14.05 -4.58 1.89
N ASP A 234 -15.16 -3.86 1.65
CA ASP A 234 -16.48 -4.33 2.05
C ASP A 234 -16.96 -5.46 1.12
N PRO A 235 -17.11 -6.71 1.63
CA PRO A 235 -17.59 -7.83 0.84
C PRO A 235 -19.06 -7.68 0.41
N ALA A 236 -19.84 -6.81 1.05
CA ALA A 236 -21.20 -6.51 0.60
C ALA A 236 -21.22 -5.80 -0.75
N ARG A 237 -20.18 -5.02 -1.06
CA ARG A 237 -20.00 -4.39 -2.38
C ARG A 237 -19.34 -5.30 -3.40
N HIS A 238 -18.43 -6.13 -2.94
CA HIS A 238 -17.59 -7.00 -3.77
C HIS A 238 -17.60 -8.43 -3.22
N PRO A 239 -18.62 -9.26 -3.54
CA PRO A 239 -18.77 -10.59 -2.93
C PRO A 239 -17.61 -11.56 -3.19
N HIS A 240 -16.69 -11.23 -4.10
CA HIS A 240 -15.51 -12.04 -4.41
C HIS A 240 -14.28 -11.68 -3.56
N VAL A 241 -14.27 -10.52 -2.85
CA VAL A 241 -13.19 -10.18 -1.91
C VAL A 241 -13.27 -11.06 -0.67
N ARG A 242 -12.13 -11.30 -0.03
CA ARG A 242 -11.97 -12.27 1.06
C ARG A 242 -11.67 -11.61 2.40
#